data_f2aab91482083212246d77d1162a212f
#
_entry.id   f2aab91482083212246d77d1162a212f
#
_cell.length_a   1.000
_cell.length_b   1.000
_cell.length_c   1.000
_cell.angle_alpha   90.00
_cell.angle_beta   90.00
_cell.angle_gamma   90.00
#
_symmetry.space_group_name_H-M   'P 1'
#
loop_
_entity.id
_entity.type
_entity.pdbx_description
1 polymer ?
#
loop_
_entity_poly.entity_id
_entity_poly.type
_entity_poly.pdbx_seq_one_letter_code
_entity_poly.pdbx_strand_id
1 'polypeptide(L)'
;MSKILGIDLGTTNSCMAVMEGGQATVLENSEGARTTPSVVAFTKSGERIVGQAAKRQAVTNPRNTIFSAKRLIGRKYAELTAEDKKVPYTIVEAPNGDAHIQVEVGGETKVYSPQEISAMVLSKLKADAEAKLGETITEAVITVPAYFNDAQRNATKAAGEIAGLKVRRIINEPTAAALAYGLDKKSNEQIAVYDLG
;
A
#
# COMPACT_ATOMS: atom_id res chain seq x y z
N MET A 1 17.51 6.61 -18.08
CA MET A 1 17.22 5.50 -17.16
C MET A 1 15.86 5.81 -16.55
N SER A 2 14.92 4.84 -16.54
CA SER A 2 13.64 5.04 -15.88
C SER A 2 13.87 5.27 -14.38
N LYS A 3 13.10 6.18 -13.78
CA LYS A 3 13.18 6.44 -12.34
C LYS A 3 12.64 5.23 -11.56
N ILE A 4 13.23 4.97 -10.40
CA ILE A 4 12.74 3.98 -9.45
C ILE A 4 11.82 4.69 -8.46
N LEU A 5 10.59 4.21 -8.31
CA LEU A 5 9.63 4.78 -7.36
C LEU A 5 9.87 4.19 -5.96
N GLY A 6 10.17 5.06 -5.00
CA GLY A 6 10.14 4.69 -3.58
C GLY A 6 8.71 4.78 -3.08
N ILE A 7 8.20 3.72 -2.48
CA ILE A 7 6.82 3.67 -1.97
C ILE A 7 6.84 3.26 -0.50
N ASP A 8 6.25 4.09 0.33
CA ASP A 8 5.80 3.71 1.65
C ASP A 8 4.33 3.29 1.55
N LEU A 9 4.10 1.97 1.58
CA LEU A 9 2.76 1.39 1.54
C LEU A 9 2.21 1.28 2.97
N GLY A 10 1.71 2.40 3.50
CA GLY A 10 1.23 2.47 4.87
C GLY A 10 -0.15 1.83 5.09
N THR A 11 -0.45 1.46 6.33
CA THR A 11 -1.75 0.89 6.72
C THR A 11 -2.90 1.87 6.49
N THR A 12 -2.68 3.13 6.81
CA THR A 12 -3.69 4.21 6.72
C THR A 12 -3.48 5.08 5.49
N ASN A 13 -2.24 5.52 5.26
CA ASN A 13 -1.85 6.37 4.14
C ASN A 13 -0.58 5.83 3.50
N SER A 14 -0.46 6.00 2.21
CA SER A 14 0.74 5.67 1.44
C SER A 14 1.40 6.93 0.90
N CYS A 15 2.70 6.86 0.67
CA CYS A 15 3.51 7.96 0.16
C CYS A 15 4.41 7.46 -0.95
N MET A 16 4.76 8.34 -1.90
CA MET A 16 5.65 8.02 -3.01
C MET A 16 6.71 9.09 -3.21
N ALA A 17 7.92 8.67 -3.57
CA ALA A 17 9.05 9.56 -3.80
C ALA A 17 9.95 9.04 -4.92
N VAL A 18 10.71 9.92 -5.51
CA VAL A 18 11.77 9.61 -6.48
C VAL A 18 13.06 10.34 -6.13
N MET A 19 14.17 9.87 -6.69
CA MET A 19 15.43 10.60 -6.63
C MET A 19 15.49 11.60 -7.79
N GLU A 20 15.66 12.87 -7.47
CA GLU A 20 15.87 13.95 -8.42
C GLU A 20 17.08 14.78 -8.01
N GLY A 21 18.06 14.93 -8.93
CA GLY A 21 19.26 15.71 -8.66
C GLY A 21 20.07 15.23 -7.44
N GLY A 22 19.98 13.94 -7.11
CA GLY A 22 20.66 13.36 -5.94
C GLY A 22 19.91 13.52 -4.61
N GLN A 23 18.71 14.10 -4.64
CA GLN A 23 17.85 14.28 -3.46
C GLN A 23 16.55 13.49 -3.60
N ALA A 24 16.01 13.01 -2.50
CA ALA A 24 14.70 12.37 -2.47
C ALA A 24 13.59 13.42 -2.50
N THR A 25 12.72 13.33 -3.50
CA THR A 25 11.58 14.23 -3.69
C THR A 25 10.29 13.46 -3.51
N VAL A 26 9.48 13.83 -2.52
CA VAL A 26 8.13 13.30 -2.31
C VAL A 26 7.21 13.85 -3.41
N LEU A 27 6.53 12.96 -4.10
CA LEU A 27 5.59 13.32 -5.17
C LEU A 27 4.20 13.59 -4.61
N GLU A 28 3.54 14.61 -5.15
CA GLU A 28 2.12 14.84 -4.92
C GLU A 28 1.29 13.91 -5.81
N ASN A 29 0.16 13.45 -5.28
CA ASN A 29 -0.83 12.71 -6.05
C ASN A 29 -1.67 13.64 -6.94
N SER A 30 -2.59 13.07 -7.71
CA SER A 30 -3.50 13.82 -8.60
C SER A 30 -4.41 14.81 -7.88
N GLU A 31 -4.60 14.66 -6.57
CA GLU A 31 -5.35 15.58 -5.72
C GLU A 31 -4.47 16.67 -5.06
N GLY A 32 -3.17 16.73 -5.38
CA GLY A 32 -2.22 17.71 -4.84
C GLY A 32 -1.74 17.40 -3.42
N ALA A 33 -2.00 16.20 -2.90
CA ALA A 33 -1.56 15.77 -1.58
C ALA A 33 -0.30 14.90 -1.67
N ARG A 34 0.57 15.00 -0.65
CA ARG A 34 1.80 14.19 -0.55
C ARG A 34 1.55 12.77 -0.04
N THR A 35 0.37 12.51 0.49
CA THR A 35 -0.05 11.18 0.94
C THR A 35 -1.37 10.81 0.29
N THR A 36 -1.53 9.51 0.02
CA THR A 36 -2.75 8.93 -0.54
C THR A 36 -3.35 7.96 0.47
N PRO A 37 -4.61 8.10 0.87
CA PRO A 37 -5.25 7.12 1.75
C PRO A 37 -5.17 5.71 1.15
N SER A 38 -4.73 4.74 1.96
CA SER A 38 -4.67 3.31 1.58
C SER A 38 -6.06 2.68 1.64
N VAL A 39 -6.99 3.27 0.88
CA VAL A 39 -8.42 2.92 0.88
C VAL A 39 -8.86 2.61 -0.55
N VAL A 40 -9.57 1.49 -0.71
CA VAL A 40 -10.16 1.05 -1.98
C VAL A 40 -11.64 0.87 -1.77
N ALA A 41 -12.46 1.37 -2.68
CA ALA A 41 -13.89 1.16 -2.62
C ALA A 41 -14.46 0.72 -3.97
N PHE A 42 -15.52 -0.08 -3.89
CA PHE A 42 -16.28 -0.55 -5.06
C PHE A 42 -17.67 0.06 -5.00
N THR A 43 -18.05 0.76 -6.07
CA THR A 43 -19.36 1.37 -6.18
C THR A 43 -20.41 0.35 -6.56
N LYS A 44 -21.70 0.71 -6.38
CA LYS A 44 -22.82 -0.13 -6.84
C LYS A 44 -22.83 -0.35 -8.37
N SER A 45 -22.27 0.59 -9.13
CA SER A 45 -22.10 0.46 -10.59
C SER A 45 -20.93 -0.43 -11.00
N GLY A 46 -20.15 -0.96 -10.03
CA GLY A 46 -19.00 -1.82 -10.30
C GLY A 46 -17.68 -1.05 -10.51
N GLU A 47 -17.69 0.27 -10.38
CA GLU A 47 -16.48 1.09 -10.48
C GLU A 47 -15.59 0.91 -9.24
N ARG A 48 -14.27 0.83 -9.47
CA ARG A 48 -13.26 0.81 -8.42
C ARG A 48 -12.68 2.22 -8.26
N ILE A 49 -12.71 2.73 -7.04
CA ILE A 49 -12.10 4.01 -6.67
C ILE A 49 -11.08 3.81 -5.55
N VAL A 50 -10.01 4.62 -5.54
CA VAL A 50 -8.87 4.48 -4.64
C VAL A 50 -8.50 5.84 -4.05
N GLY A 51 -7.99 5.84 -2.83
CA GLY A 51 -7.47 7.03 -2.18
C GLY A 51 -8.55 7.88 -1.52
N GLN A 52 -8.46 9.19 -1.66
CA GLN A 52 -9.32 10.14 -0.96
C GLN A 52 -10.79 10.01 -1.37
N ALA A 53 -11.07 9.74 -2.64
CA ALA A 53 -12.44 9.52 -3.13
C ALA A 53 -13.07 8.28 -2.48
N ALA A 54 -12.30 7.17 -2.36
CA ALA A 54 -12.73 5.96 -1.66
C ALA A 54 -12.99 6.24 -0.18
N LYS A 55 -12.09 6.96 0.48
CA LYS A 55 -12.23 7.31 1.91
C LYS A 55 -13.49 8.13 2.18
N ARG A 56 -13.83 9.09 1.29
CA ARG A 56 -15.02 9.94 1.45
C ARG A 56 -16.33 9.16 1.46
N GLN A 57 -16.43 8.09 0.69
CA GLN A 57 -17.65 7.27 0.63
C GLN A 57 -17.72 6.14 1.68
N ALA A 58 -16.71 5.99 2.55
CA ALA A 58 -16.69 4.95 3.58
C ALA A 58 -17.94 4.99 4.49
N VAL A 59 -18.48 6.18 4.75
CA VAL A 59 -19.68 6.35 5.59
C VAL A 59 -20.94 5.82 4.90
N THR A 60 -21.08 6.01 3.58
CA THR A 60 -22.27 5.62 2.82
C THR A 60 -22.16 4.24 2.18
N ASN A 61 -20.93 3.71 2.07
CA ASN A 61 -20.65 2.40 1.46
C ASN A 61 -19.62 1.59 2.28
N PRO A 62 -19.84 1.39 3.59
CA PRO A 62 -18.84 0.81 4.48
C PRO A 62 -18.47 -0.65 4.13
N ARG A 63 -19.44 -1.44 3.67
CA ARG A 63 -19.22 -2.87 3.36
C ARG A 63 -18.35 -3.11 2.12
N ASN A 64 -18.29 -2.14 1.20
CA ASN A 64 -17.50 -2.22 -0.01
C ASN A 64 -16.35 -1.19 -0.04
N THR A 65 -15.99 -0.64 1.13
CA THR A 65 -14.86 0.25 1.31
C THR A 65 -13.82 -0.42 2.20
N ILE A 66 -12.70 -0.79 1.60
CA ILE A 66 -11.65 -1.56 2.23
C ILE A 66 -10.53 -0.58 2.67
N PHE A 67 -10.18 -0.64 3.93
CA PHE A 67 -9.06 0.06 4.53
C PHE A 67 -8.27 -0.92 5.42
N SER A 68 -7.06 -0.55 5.81
CA SER A 68 -6.18 -1.38 6.65
C SER A 68 -5.90 -2.79 6.10
N ALA A 69 -5.98 -2.99 4.77
CA ALA A 69 -5.71 -4.28 4.12
C ALA A 69 -4.30 -4.82 4.45
N LYS A 70 -3.34 -3.93 4.75
CA LYS A 70 -1.98 -4.27 5.18
C LYS A 70 -1.96 -5.15 6.44
N ARG A 71 -2.95 -5.03 7.32
CA ARG A 71 -3.07 -5.88 8.52
C ARG A 71 -3.40 -7.34 8.20
N LEU A 72 -3.95 -7.60 7.02
CA LEU A 72 -4.35 -8.94 6.55
C LEU A 72 -3.31 -9.56 5.61
N ILE A 73 -2.40 -8.75 5.04
CA ILE A 73 -1.49 -9.20 3.98
C ILE A 73 -0.58 -10.32 4.48
N GLY A 74 -0.52 -11.43 3.74
CA GLY A 74 0.33 -12.58 4.06
C GLY A 74 -0.08 -13.35 5.32
N ARG A 75 -1.30 -13.15 5.86
CA ARG A 75 -1.79 -13.82 7.07
C ARG A 75 -2.86 -14.87 6.75
N LYS A 76 -2.88 -15.93 7.54
CA LYS A 76 -3.96 -16.92 7.51
C LYS A 76 -5.20 -16.39 8.23
N TYR A 77 -6.37 -16.80 7.78
CA TYR A 77 -7.65 -16.44 8.42
C TYR A 77 -7.70 -16.85 9.89
N ALA A 78 -7.15 -18.02 10.20
CA ALA A 78 -7.08 -18.56 11.58
C ALA A 78 -6.16 -17.75 12.50
N GLU A 79 -5.22 -16.96 11.95
CA GLU A 79 -4.31 -16.09 12.73
C GLU A 79 -4.94 -14.74 13.08
N LEU A 80 -6.11 -14.42 12.52
CA LEU A 80 -6.78 -13.16 12.76
C LEU A 80 -7.46 -13.15 14.13
N THR A 81 -7.16 -12.11 14.90
CA THR A 81 -7.81 -11.86 16.19
C THR A 81 -9.23 -11.32 15.99
N ALA A 82 -10.02 -11.31 17.08
CA ALA A 82 -11.34 -10.66 17.06
C ALA A 82 -11.22 -9.15 16.73
N GLU A 83 -10.12 -8.51 17.10
CA GLU A 83 -9.85 -7.10 16.80
C GLU A 83 -9.57 -6.89 15.31
N ASP A 84 -8.79 -7.77 14.67
CA ASP A 84 -8.53 -7.70 13.22
C ASP A 84 -9.83 -7.81 12.39
N LYS A 85 -10.84 -8.50 12.94
CA LYS A 85 -12.15 -8.72 12.30
C LYS A 85 -13.18 -7.61 12.59
N LYS A 86 -12.83 -6.61 13.41
CA LYS A 86 -13.69 -5.45 13.68
C LYS A 86 -13.62 -4.40 12.56
N VAL A 87 -13.98 -4.81 11.36
CA VAL A 87 -14.06 -3.96 10.17
C VAL A 87 -15.45 -4.05 9.56
N PRO A 88 -15.95 -3.04 8.85
CA PRO A 88 -17.30 -3.04 8.28
C PRO A 88 -17.45 -3.97 7.06
N TYR A 89 -16.35 -4.31 6.39
CA TYR A 89 -16.34 -5.24 5.25
C TYR A 89 -16.16 -6.69 5.72
N THR A 90 -16.47 -7.63 4.86
CA THR A 90 -16.42 -9.06 5.19
C THR A 90 -15.02 -9.63 4.92
N ILE A 91 -14.45 -10.33 5.92
CA ILE A 91 -13.22 -11.10 5.75
C ILE A 91 -13.63 -12.58 5.68
N VAL A 92 -13.12 -13.29 4.68
CA VAL A 92 -13.39 -14.70 4.41
C VAL A 92 -12.11 -15.51 4.38
N GLU A 93 -12.23 -16.81 4.60
CA GLU A 93 -11.13 -17.76 4.44
C GLU A 93 -11.08 -18.24 2.99
N ALA A 94 -9.92 -18.11 2.36
CA ALA A 94 -9.66 -18.65 1.02
C ALA A 94 -9.41 -20.17 1.08
N PRO A 95 -9.51 -20.91 -0.04
CA PRO A 95 -9.27 -22.36 -0.06
C PRO A 95 -7.89 -22.80 0.46
N ASN A 96 -6.89 -21.93 0.37
CA ASN A 96 -5.55 -22.15 0.91
C ASN A 96 -5.40 -21.71 2.38
N GLY A 97 -6.48 -21.27 3.02
CA GLY A 97 -6.50 -20.79 4.41
C GLY A 97 -6.09 -19.33 4.59
N ASP A 98 -5.78 -18.58 3.53
CA ASP A 98 -5.41 -17.16 3.62
C ASP A 98 -6.63 -16.28 3.93
N ALA A 99 -6.41 -15.16 4.61
CA ALA A 99 -7.44 -14.16 4.85
C ALA A 99 -7.69 -13.36 3.55
N HIS A 100 -8.92 -13.41 3.05
CA HIS A 100 -9.36 -12.65 1.87
C HIS A 100 -10.50 -11.70 2.24
N ILE A 101 -10.81 -10.76 1.34
CA ILE A 101 -11.81 -9.71 1.54
C ILE A 101 -12.93 -9.92 0.51
N GLN A 102 -14.15 -10.03 1.00
CA GLN A 102 -15.34 -10.16 0.16
C GLN A 102 -16.06 -8.82 0.03
N VAL A 103 -16.45 -8.48 -1.19
CA VAL A 103 -17.19 -7.26 -1.54
C VAL A 103 -18.25 -7.54 -2.58
N GLU A 104 -19.24 -6.67 -2.66
CA GLU A 104 -20.26 -6.68 -3.71
C GLU A 104 -19.90 -5.66 -4.80
N VAL A 105 -19.70 -6.14 -6.03
CA VAL A 105 -19.28 -5.32 -7.17
C VAL A 105 -20.27 -5.50 -8.31
N GLY A 106 -21.04 -4.47 -8.61
CA GLY A 106 -22.03 -4.52 -9.71
C GLY A 106 -23.12 -5.57 -9.49
N GLY A 107 -23.46 -5.90 -8.23
CA GLY A 107 -24.44 -6.93 -7.87
C GLY A 107 -23.88 -8.35 -7.80
N GLU A 108 -22.57 -8.52 -8.00
CA GLU A 108 -21.88 -9.80 -7.86
C GLU A 108 -20.96 -9.81 -6.63
N THR A 109 -20.94 -10.91 -5.91
CA THR A 109 -19.98 -11.14 -4.83
C THR A 109 -18.60 -11.43 -5.42
N LYS A 110 -17.59 -10.62 -5.06
CA LYS A 110 -16.19 -10.82 -5.44
C LYS A 110 -15.31 -10.96 -4.21
N VAL A 111 -14.27 -11.76 -4.34
CA VAL A 111 -13.29 -12.01 -3.27
C VAL A 111 -11.92 -11.58 -3.77
N TYR A 112 -11.26 -10.73 -3.00
CA TYR A 112 -9.91 -10.24 -3.27
C TYR A 112 -8.95 -10.64 -2.16
N SER A 113 -7.75 -11.00 -2.52
CA SER A 113 -6.65 -11.12 -1.56
C SER A 113 -6.20 -9.73 -1.09
N PRO A 114 -5.62 -9.61 0.11
CA PRO A 114 -5.05 -8.34 0.59
C PRO A 114 -3.99 -7.76 -0.34
N GLN A 115 -3.21 -8.60 -1.02
CA GLN A 115 -2.23 -8.17 -2.01
C GLN A 115 -2.88 -7.57 -3.26
N GLU A 116 -4.04 -8.06 -3.71
CA GLU A 116 -4.78 -7.45 -4.81
C GLU A 116 -5.33 -6.07 -4.42
N ILE A 117 -5.86 -5.93 -3.21
CA ILE A 117 -6.29 -4.62 -2.68
C ILE A 117 -5.10 -3.66 -2.58
N SER A 118 -3.97 -4.12 -2.05
CA SER A 118 -2.74 -3.33 -1.98
C SER A 118 -2.22 -2.94 -3.36
N ALA A 119 -2.33 -3.84 -4.35
CA ALA A 119 -1.96 -3.57 -5.73
C ALA A 119 -2.81 -2.45 -6.36
N MET A 120 -4.08 -2.33 -5.98
CA MET A 120 -4.94 -1.23 -6.43
C MET A 120 -4.44 0.12 -5.92
N VAL A 121 -3.98 0.18 -4.66
CA VAL A 121 -3.34 1.37 -4.09
C VAL A 121 -2.03 1.68 -4.82
N LEU A 122 -1.18 0.67 -5.02
CA LEU A 122 0.09 0.82 -5.73
C LEU A 122 -0.10 1.27 -7.19
N SER A 123 -1.13 0.77 -7.86
CA SER A 123 -1.48 1.18 -9.23
C SER A 123 -1.88 2.66 -9.29
N LYS A 124 -2.62 3.16 -8.30
CA LYS A 124 -2.93 4.59 -8.19
C LYS A 124 -1.67 5.42 -8.00
N LEU A 125 -0.80 5.04 -7.05
CA LEU A 125 0.46 5.76 -6.81
C LEU A 125 1.35 5.77 -8.06
N LYS A 126 1.44 4.64 -8.77
CA LYS A 126 2.15 4.54 -10.03
C LYS A 126 1.61 5.51 -11.07
N ALA A 127 0.28 5.49 -11.29
CA ALA A 127 -0.37 6.37 -12.27
C ALA A 127 -0.18 7.86 -11.92
N ASP A 128 -0.31 8.23 -10.65
CA ASP A 128 -0.08 9.59 -10.18
C ASP A 128 1.38 10.02 -10.38
N ALA A 129 2.35 9.13 -10.09
CA ALA A 129 3.77 9.38 -10.33
C ALA A 129 4.07 9.57 -11.82
N GLU A 130 3.55 8.69 -12.69
CA GLU A 130 3.72 8.77 -14.13
C GLU A 130 3.14 10.07 -14.71
N ALA A 131 1.95 10.46 -14.25
CA ALA A 131 1.32 11.72 -14.65
C ALA A 131 2.14 12.95 -14.21
N LYS A 132 2.69 12.93 -12.98
CA LYS A 132 3.49 14.02 -12.43
C LYS A 132 4.85 14.15 -13.14
N LEU A 133 5.47 13.03 -13.47
CA LEU A 133 6.83 12.98 -14.05
C LEU A 133 6.85 13.02 -15.57
N GLY A 134 5.73 12.71 -16.23
CA GLY A 134 5.64 12.62 -17.69
C GLY A 134 6.41 11.43 -18.28
N GLU A 135 6.71 10.41 -17.46
CA GLU A 135 7.44 9.21 -17.86
C GLU A 135 6.86 7.94 -17.26
N THR A 136 7.06 6.79 -17.92
CA THR A 136 6.60 5.50 -17.43
C THR A 136 7.48 5.00 -16.29
N ILE A 137 6.85 4.52 -15.21
CA ILE A 137 7.50 3.92 -14.05
C ILE A 137 7.33 2.40 -14.11
N THR A 138 8.43 1.68 -14.17
CA THR A 138 8.46 0.21 -14.26
C THR A 138 9.02 -0.47 -13.02
N GLU A 139 9.70 0.27 -12.15
CA GLU A 139 10.44 -0.29 -11.01
C GLU A 139 10.11 0.46 -9.72
N ALA A 140 10.08 -0.28 -8.61
CA ALA A 140 9.85 0.29 -7.29
C ALA A 140 10.70 -0.36 -6.20
N VAL A 141 10.90 0.41 -5.12
CA VAL A 141 11.31 -0.07 -3.80
C VAL A 141 10.12 0.18 -2.86
N ILE A 142 9.70 -0.83 -2.11
CA ILE A 142 8.53 -0.73 -1.23
C ILE A 142 8.97 -1.00 0.21
N THR A 143 8.45 -0.22 1.16
CA THR A 143 8.74 -0.41 2.58
C THR A 143 7.72 -1.33 3.25
N VAL A 144 8.19 -2.03 4.29
CA VAL A 144 7.37 -2.88 5.16
C VAL A 144 7.78 -2.68 6.62
N PRO A 145 6.90 -2.94 7.59
CA PRO A 145 7.26 -2.98 9.00
C PRO A 145 8.40 -3.96 9.26
N ALA A 146 9.29 -3.63 10.20
CA ALA A 146 10.44 -4.50 10.53
C ALA A 146 10.02 -5.89 11.03
N TYR A 147 8.85 -5.99 11.68
CA TYR A 147 8.30 -7.25 12.22
C TYR A 147 7.61 -8.14 11.17
N PHE A 148 7.45 -7.69 9.91
CA PHE A 148 6.86 -8.53 8.87
C PHE A 148 7.71 -9.78 8.64
N ASN A 149 7.03 -10.94 8.62
CA ASN A 149 7.63 -12.21 8.24
C ASN A 149 7.78 -12.36 6.71
N ASP A 150 8.39 -13.44 6.28
CA ASP A 150 8.64 -13.70 4.85
C ASP A 150 7.36 -13.81 4.03
N ALA A 151 6.28 -14.39 4.56
CA ALA A 151 4.99 -14.48 3.87
C ALA A 151 4.41 -13.08 3.59
N GLN A 152 4.46 -12.19 4.57
CA GLN A 152 3.98 -10.82 4.45
C GLN A 152 4.86 -9.99 3.48
N ARG A 153 6.17 -10.17 3.51
CA ARG A 153 7.12 -9.54 2.57
C ARG A 153 6.88 -10.00 1.14
N ASN A 154 6.72 -11.30 0.93
CA ASN A 154 6.44 -11.88 -0.37
C ASN A 154 5.07 -11.44 -0.92
N ALA A 155 4.04 -11.37 -0.07
CA ALA A 155 2.73 -10.86 -0.44
C ALA A 155 2.77 -9.36 -0.81
N THR A 156 3.58 -8.56 -0.11
CA THR A 156 3.80 -7.14 -0.45
C THR A 156 4.53 -7.00 -1.80
N LYS A 157 5.54 -7.86 -2.04
CA LYS A 157 6.22 -7.90 -3.35
C LYS A 157 5.26 -8.28 -4.47
N ALA A 158 4.44 -9.31 -4.25
CA ALA A 158 3.40 -9.74 -5.21
C ALA A 158 2.40 -8.62 -5.51
N ALA A 159 2.01 -7.82 -4.51
CA ALA A 159 1.16 -6.64 -4.72
C ALA A 159 1.80 -5.64 -5.70
N GLY A 160 3.11 -5.40 -5.58
CA GLY A 160 3.85 -4.56 -6.51
C GLY A 160 3.86 -5.12 -7.94
N GLU A 161 4.06 -6.42 -8.07
CA GLU A 161 4.08 -7.12 -9.37
C GLU A 161 2.69 -7.09 -10.03
N ILE A 162 1.60 -7.30 -9.27
CA ILE A 162 0.22 -7.16 -9.75
C ILE A 162 -0.05 -5.72 -10.24
N ALA A 163 0.53 -4.70 -9.58
CA ALA A 163 0.43 -3.32 -10.00
C ALA A 163 1.31 -2.96 -11.22
N GLY A 164 2.01 -3.95 -11.80
CA GLY A 164 2.89 -3.76 -12.95
C GLY A 164 4.22 -3.08 -12.61
N LEU A 165 4.71 -3.27 -11.38
CA LEU A 165 5.98 -2.77 -10.90
C LEU A 165 6.96 -3.93 -10.69
N LYS A 166 8.17 -3.83 -11.23
CA LYS A 166 9.27 -4.71 -10.83
C LYS A 166 9.78 -4.23 -9.47
N VAL A 167 9.49 -4.99 -8.43
CA VAL A 167 9.93 -4.66 -7.07
C VAL A 167 11.41 -5.02 -6.92
N ARG A 168 12.26 -4.00 -6.88
CA ARG A 168 13.71 -4.14 -6.76
C ARG A 168 14.13 -4.60 -5.37
N ARG A 169 13.49 -4.04 -4.34
CA ARG A 169 13.74 -4.37 -2.94
C ARG A 169 12.49 -4.15 -2.10
N ILE A 170 12.36 -4.96 -1.06
CA ILE A 170 11.53 -4.70 0.11
C ILE A 170 12.47 -4.30 1.23
N ILE A 171 12.27 -3.14 1.84
CA ILE A 171 13.09 -2.63 2.94
C ILE A 171 12.23 -2.32 4.16
N ASN A 172 12.83 -2.37 5.36
CA ASN A 172 12.12 -2.06 6.58
C ASN A 172 11.85 -0.55 6.69
N GLU A 173 10.65 -0.15 7.11
CA GLU A 173 10.25 1.24 7.34
C GLU A 173 11.25 1.99 8.24
N PRO A 174 11.64 1.48 9.41
CA PRO A 174 12.62 2.17 10.25
C PRO A 174 14.01 2.26 9.60
N THR A 175 14.40 1.28 8.80
CA THR A 175 15.67 1.33 8.04
C THR A 175 15.61 2.42 6.97
N ALA A 176 14.50 2.55 6.26
CA ALA A 176 14.30 3.60 5.27
C ALA A 176 14.34 4.99 5.91
N ALA A 177 13.69 5.18 7.06
CA ALA A 177 13.72 6.43 7.81
C ALA A 177 15.14 6.78 8.29
N ALA A 178 15.88 5.81 8.83
CA ALA A 178 17.26 6.00 9.27
C ALA A 178 18.18 6.38 8.09
N LEU A 179 18.02 5.72 6.93
CA LEU A 179 18.77 6.06 5.72
C LEU A 179 18.47 7.48 5.25
N ALA A 180 17.19 7.87 5.22
CA ALA A 180 16.78 9.22 4.81
C ALA A 180 17.35 10.30 5.75
N TYR A 181 17.39 10.03 7.07
CA TYR A 181 17.98 10.94 8.05
C TYR A 181 19.51 11.01 7.93
N GLY A 182 20.17 9.89 7.65
CA GLY A 182 21.64 9.77 7.65
C GLY A 182 22.32 10.15 6.35
N LEU A 183 21.60 10.37 5.25
CA LEU A 183 22.18 10.63 3.93
C LEU A 183 23.06 11.89 3.89
N ASP A 184 22.77 12.88 4.73
CA ASP A 184 23.50 14.15 4.79
C ASP A 184 24.59 14.16 5.90
N LYS A 185 24.71 13.11 6.69
CA LYS A 185 25.58 13.07 7.87
C LYS A 185 26.80 12.17 7.64
N LYS A 186 27.98 12.71 7.94
CA LYS A 186 29.28 12.07 7.69
C LYS A 186 29.89 11.38 8.91
N SER A 187 29.18 11.26 10.05
CA SER A 187 29.69 10.72 11.30
C SER A 187 28.98 9.42 11.68
N ASN A 188 29.69 8.57 12.48
CA ASN A 188 29.09 7.41 13.11
C ASN A 188 28.14 7.88 14.21
N GLU A 189 26.85 7.80 13.94
CA GLU A 189 25.79 8.19 14.88
C GLU A 189 24.92 6.97 15.23
N GLN A 190 24.44 6.93 16.46
CA GLN A 190 23.37 6.02 16.86
C GLN A 190 22.05 6.75 16.66
N ILE A 191 21.17 6.18 15.84
CA ILE A 191 19.88 6.75 15.49
C ILE A 191 18.78 5.88 16.09
N ALA A 192 17.83 6.48 16.81
CA ALA A 192 16.60 5.82 17.20
C ALA A 192 15.48 6.28 16.27
N VAL A 193 14.78 5.31 15.66
CA VAL A 193 13.58 5.58 14.86
C VAL A 193 12.37 5.18 15.70
N TYR A 194 11.50 6.15 15.93
CA TYR A 194 10.24 5.93 16.63
C TYR A 194 9.10 6.17 15.64
N ASP A 195 8.35 5.11 15.32
CA ASP A 195 7.21 5.13 14.41
C ASP A 195 5.96 4.67 15.17
N LEU A 196 4.98 5.57 15.27
CA LEU A 196 3.68 5.35 15.87
C LEU A 196 2.62 5.44 14.76
N GLY A 197 2.34 4.32 14.12
CA GLY A 197 1.38 4.23 13.01
C GLY A 197 0.13 3.43 13.28
#